data_6f2d1144b39401337d014fd411383351
#
_entry.id   6f2d1144b39401337d014fd411383351
#
_cell.length_a   1.000
_cell.length_b   1.000
_cell.length_c   1.000
_cell.angle_alpha   90.00
_cell.angle_beta   90.00
_cell.angle_gamma   90.00
#
_symmetry.space_group_name_H-M   'P 1'
#
loop_
_entity.id
_entity.type
_entity.pdbx_description
1 polymer ?
#
loop_
_entity_poly.entity_id
_entity_poly.type
_entity_poly.pdbx_seq_one_letter_code
_entity_poly.pdbx_strand_id
1 'polypeptide(L)' 'MKTLPGRIAIDPAVCGGRPHFKATRVPVYVVLEMLANQETWDDIHADYPALNQDDIHAAIEYARNIASIPHQSPSLIPV' A
#
# COMPACT_ATOMS: atom_id res chain seq x y z
N MET A 1 -3.51 0.22 14.58
CA MET A 1 -3.02 0.98 13.53
C MET A 1 -3.69 2.25 13.43
N LYS A 2 -3.12 3.25 13.91
CA LYS A 2 -3.75 4.45 13.98
C LYS A 2 -3.63 5.30 12.80
N THR A 3 -2.56 5.20 12.10
CA THR A 3 -2.30 6.12 11.04
C THR A 3 -3.08 5.83 9.79
N LEU A 4 -3.53 4.61 9.63
CA LEU A 4 -4.12 4.20 8.39
C LEU A 4 -5.61 4.12 8.36
N PRO A 5 -6.30 4.20 9.49
CA PRO A 5 -7.72 3.82 9.50
C PRO A 5 -8.60 4.66 8.61
N GLY A 6 -8.17 5.83 8.25
CA GLY A 6 -9.00 6.64 7.39
C GLY A 6 -8.73 6.46 5.92
N ARG A 7 -7.72 5.68 5.54
CA ARG A 7 -7.30 5.66 4.15
C ARG A 7 -7.20 4.28 3.54
N ILE A 8 -7.03 3.26 4.35
CA ILE A 8 -6.87 1.90 3.84
C ILE A 8 -7.94 1.03 4.43
N ALA A 9 -8.56 0.24 3.59
CA ALA A 9 -9.63 -0.66 3.99
C ALA A 9 -9.36 -2.06 3.46
N ILE A 10 -9.93 -3.03 4.13
CA ILE A 10 -9.88 -4.41 3.68
C ILE A 10 -11.31 -4.91 3.64
N ASP A 11 -11.75 -5.32 2.46
CA ASP A 11 -13.10 -5.80 2.26
C ASP A 11 -13.02 -7.01 1.34
N PRO A 12 -13.52 -8.17 1.78
CA PRO A 12 -13.43 -9.37 0.94
C PRO A 12 -14.06 -9.21 -0.44
N ALA A 13 -15.00 -8.29 -0.58
CA ALA A 13 -15.67 -8.07 -1.85
C ALA A 13 -14.94 -7.09 -2.76
N VAL A 14 -13.86 -6.49 -2.28
CA VAL A 14 -13.14 -5.47 -3.04
C VAL A 14 -11.70 -5.91 -3.19
N CYS A 15 -11.18 -5.87 -4.40
CA CYS A 15 -9.79 -6.20 -4.70
C CYS A 15 -9.38 -7.58 -4.18
N GLY A 16 -10.34 -8.51 -4.15
CA GLY A 16 -10.05 -9.85 -3.69
C GLY A 16 -9.66 -9.93 -2.22
N GLY A 17 -10.09 -8.97 -1.42
CA GLY A 17 -9.74 -8.94 -0.02
C GLY A 17 -8.39 -8.30 0.29
N ARG A 18 -7.70 -7.80 -0.74
CA ARG A 18 -6.43 -7.12 -0.51
C ARG A 18 -6.67 -5.72 0.03
N PRO A 19 -5.74 -5.19 0.80
CA PRO A 19 -5.83 -3.79 1.23
C PRO A 19 -5.97 -2.86 0.02
N HIS A 20 -6.87 -1.93 0.13
CA HIS A 20 -7.11 -0.97 -0.94
C HIS A 20 -7.34 0.41 -0.33
N PHE A 21 -7.21 1.43 -1.15
CA PHE A 21 -7.49 2.79 -0.68
C PHE A 21 -8.98 2.97 -0.55
N LYS A 22 -9.39 3.51 0.59
CA LYS A 22 -10.78 3.63 0.93
C LYS A 22 -11.51 4.41 -0.14
N ALA A 23 -12.73 4.00 -0.44
CA ALA A 23 -13.57 4.62 -1.46
C ALA A 23 -13.02 4.49 -2.88
N THR A 24 -12.08 3.59 -3.10
CA THR A 24 -11.57 3.31 -4.43
C THR A 24 -11.50 1.80 -4.62
N ARG A 25 -11.16 1.38 -5.84
CA ARG A 25 -10.82 0.00 -6.09
C ARG A 25 -9.35 -0.16 -6.40
N VAL A 26 -8.52 0.77 -5.91
CA VAL A 26 -7.09 0.73 -6.17
C VAL A 26 -6.42 -0.01 -5.02
N PRO A 27 -5.82 -1.17 -5.28
CA PRO A 27 -5.10 -1.90 -4.22
C PRO A 27 -3.86 -1.14 -3.79
N VAL A 28 -3.55 -1.23 -2.52
CA VAL A 28 -2.35 -0.58 -1.98
C VAL A 28 -1.10 -1.09 -2.67
N TYR A 29 -1.04 -2.40 -2.97
CA TYR A 29 0.18 -2.97 -3.53
C TYR A 29 0.53 -2.40 -4.89
N VAL A 30 -0.46 -1.91 -5.65
CA VAL A 30 -0.18 -1.33 -6.95
C VAL A 30 0.66 -0.07 -6.81
N VAL A 31 0.33 0.76 -5.82
CA VAL A 31 1.11 1.97 -5.57
C VAL A 31 2.49 1.60 -5.06
N LEU A 32 2.58 0.61 -4.19
CA LEU A 32 3.89 0.17 -3.70
C LEU A 32 4.75 -0.35 -4.83
N GLU A 33 4.15 -1.04 -5.79
CA GLU A 33 4.88 -1.53 -6.94
C GLU A 33 5.39 -0.38 -7.81
N MET A 34 4.57 0.65 -8.02
CA MET A 34 5.00 1.81 -8.76
C MET A 34 6.18 2.50 -8.08
N LEU A 35 6.10 2.62 -6.76
CA LEU A 35 7.21 3.21 -6.02
C LEU A 35 8.47 2.35 -6.11
N ALA A 36 8.32 1.05 -6.05
CA ALA A 36 9.46 0.14 -6.20
C ALA A 36 10.08 0.26 -7.59
N ASN A 37 9.30 0.64 -8.57
CA ASN A 37 9.79 0.86 -9.93
C ASN A 37 10.27 2.29 -10.14
N GLN A 38 10.42 3.05 -9.06
CA GLN A 38 10.95 4.40 -9.07
C GLN A 38 10.05 5.40 -9.79
N GLU A 39 8.77 5.13 -9.83
CA GLU A 39 7.83 6.10 -10.38
C GLU A 39 7.57 7.20 -9.38
N THR A 40 7.27 8.38 -9.89
CA THR A 40 7.08 9.55 -9.04
C THR A 40 5.63 9.71 -8.63
N TRP A 41 5.40 10.65 -7.71
CA TRP A 41 4.04 11.03 -7.34
C TRP A 41 3.23 11.45 -8.55
N ASP A 42 3.84 12.23 -9.45
CA ASP A 42 3.14 12.68 -10.65
C ASP A 42 2.72 11.50 -11.52
N ASP A 43 3.57 10.49 -11.61
CA ASP A 43 3.22 9.27 -12.36
C ASP A 43 2.04 8.55 -11.74
N ILE A 44 2.06 8.42 -10.43
CA ILE A 44 1.00 7.72 -9.72
C ILE A 44 -0.31 8.49 -9.86
N HIS A 45 -0.25 9.80 -9.70
CA HIS A 45 -1.44 10.62 -9.78
C HIS A 45 -2.02 10.63 -11.20
N ALA A 46 -1.16 10.54 -12.21
CA ALA A 46 -1.63 10.46 -13.59
C ALA A 46 -2.42 9.18 -13.83
N ASP A 47 -1.96 8.08 -13.26
CA ASP A 47 -2.64 6.80 -13.44
C ASP A 47 -3.86 6.66 -12.53
N TYR A 48 -3.79 7.22 -11.35
CA TYR A 48 -4.84 7.09 -10.34
C TYR A 48 -5.18 8.45 -9.74
N PRO A 49 -5.92 9.28 -10.50
CA PRO A 49 -6.19 10.65 -10.03
C PRO A 49 -6.99 10.73 -8.75
N ALA A 50 -7.67 9.65 -8.36
CA ALA A 50 -8.42 9.64 -7.12
C ALA A 50 -7.54 9.63 -5.88
N LEU A 51 -6.26 9.30 -6.04
CA LEU A 51 -5.35 9.23 -4.91
C LEU A 51 -4.67 10.58 -4.69
N ASN A 52 -4.46 10.92 -3.42
CA ASN A 52 -3.70 12.12 -3.09
C ASN A 52 -2.42 11.71 -2.36
N GLN A 53 -1.61 12.69 -1.99
CA GLN A 53 -0.32 12.38 -1.38
C GLN A 53 -0.48 11.70 -0.02
N ASP A 54 -1.54 12.01 0.69
CA ASP A 54 -1.78 11.33 1.97
C ASP A 54 -2.04 9.85 1.77
N ASP A 55 -2.66 9.48 0.66
CA ASP A 55 -2.85 8.07 0.35
C ASP A 55 -1.53 7.37 0.12
N ILE A 56 -0.60 8.04 -0.57
CA ILE A 56 0.71 7.47 -0.82
C ILE A 56 1.47 7.29 0.50
N HIS A 57 1.41 8.29 1.38
CA HIS A 57 2.04 8.16 2.68
C HIS A 57 1.42 7.00 3.47
N ALA A 58 0.11 6.85 3.41
CA ALA A 58 -0.56 5.75 4.10
C ALA A 58 -0.10 4.40 3.57
N ALA A 59 0.11 4.29 2.26
CA ALA A 59 0.58 3.05 1.66
C ALA A 59 1.98 2.71 2.15
N ILE A 60 2.86 3.69 2.17
CA ILE A 60 4.23 3.48 2.63
C ILE A 60 4.24 3.08 4.09
N GLU A 61 3.43 3.75 4.90
CA GLU A 61 3.37 3.44 6.30
C GLU A 61 2.79 2.06 6.56
N TYR A 62 1.81 1.66 5.77
CA TYR A 62 1.24 0.33 5.85
C TYR A 62 2.33 -0.71 5.59
N ALA A 63 3.11 -0.51 4.53
CA ALA A 63 4.19 -1.43 4.19
C ALA A 63 5.25 -1.47 5.30
N ARG A 64 5.59 -0.31 5.86
CA ARG A 64 6.55 -0.25 6.94
C ARG A 64 6.07 -1.03 8.15
N ASN A 65 4.79 -0.88 8.48
CA ASN A 65 4.24 -1.57 9.63
C ASN A 65 4.28 -3.08 9.45
N ILE A 66 3.99 -3.55 8.25
CA ILE A 66 4.06 -4.98 7.97
C ILE A 66 5.50 -5.47 8.02
N ALA A 67 6.40 -4.70 7.43
CA ALA A 67 7.81 -5.09 7.38
C ALA A 67 8.45 -5.08 8.76
N SER A 68 7.86 -4.36 9.72
CA SER A 68 8.42 -4.30 11.05
C SER A 68 8.03 -5.51 11.91
N ILE A 69 7.12 -6.35 11.42
CA ILE A 69 6.73 -7.55 12.14
C ILE A 69 7.85 -8.57 12.05
N PRO A 70 8.32 -9.12 13.17
CA PRO A 70 9.39 -10.11 13.12
C PRO A 70 9.01 -11.31 12.27
N HIS A 71 9.94 -11.73 11.44
CA HIS A 71 9.75 -12.93 10.63
C HIS A 71 10.34 -14.11 11.34
N GLN A 72 9.66 -15.24 11.23
CA GLN A 72 10.08 -16.42 11.94
C GLN A 72 10.92 -17.35 11.12
N SER A 73 10.86 -17.24 9.83
CA SER A 73 11.56 -18.16 8.98
C SER A 73 12.88 -17.59 8.52
N PRO A 74 13.97 -18.15 8.96
CA PRO A 74 15.28 -17.66 8.52
C PRO A 74 15.54 -17.89 7.05
N SER A 75 14.79 -18.76 6.43
CA SER A 75 15.01 -19.00 5.02
C SER A 75 14.60 -17.83 4.14
N LEU A 76 13.93 -16.88 4.71
CA LEU A 76 13.58 -15.68 3.95
C LEU A 76 14.76 -14.76 3.75
N ILE A 77 15.85 -14.99 4.44
CA ILE A 77 16.99 -14.14 4.37
C ILE A 77 18.06 -14.81 3.54
N PRO A 78 18.21 -14.41 2.32
CA PRO A 78 19.27 -14.97 1.51
C PRO A 78 20.57 -14.38 1.99
N VAL A 79 21.50 -15.16 2.16
CA VAL A 79 22.72 -14.62 2.70
C VAL A 79 23.87 -14.82 1.79
#